data_f58b6ff2bd65425f66982b2a0f53e13e
#
_entry.id   f58b6ff2bd65425f66982b2a0f53e13e
#
_cell.length_a   1.000
_cell.length_b   1.000
_cell.length_c   1.000
_cell.angle_alpha   90.00
_cell.angle_beta   90.00
_cell.angle_gamma   90.00
#
_symmetry.space_group_name_H-M   'P 1'
#
loop_
_entity.id
_entity.type
_entity.pdbx_description
1 polymer ?
#
loop_
_entity_poly.entity_id
_entity_poly.type
_entity_poly.pdbx_seq_one_letter_code
_entity_poly.pdbx_strand_id
1 'polypeptide(L)'
;MLEVALKLLEEITACGFKAYIVGGFVRDYILGINSNDIDITTSATPKDIKEIFEDSCLPSEDYGSVTVIMKGIRFEITTFRKEIGYIDNRRPAEIKYIDDLYEDLLRRDFTINTICMDEEGKIVDLLNGQEDLKNGVIRTVGVSKERFEEDVLRILRAVRFATILDFRLDSEVIDAIKDTRELLRGLSYNRKKEELDKIFGSSNANKGVELLLGLGLDKYLELDNLSKVKCTSSLIGVWTVLDVLDKYPFSANERELITACKEALNYNNLDPYTLYRFGLYANSVAGEINGYDIKEITETYNNLIIQAKKDIDITSKDIMDALGRGPGSYLKEIYGDIERQILSGRVVNEKSRILEYICSKY
;
A
#
# COMPACT_ATOMS: atom_id res chain seq x y z
N MET A 1 16.71 12.09 14.06
CA MET A 1 16.75 10.62 13.93
C MET A 1 18.17 10.14 13.60
N LEU A 2 18.81 10.61 12.52
CA LEU A 2 20.16 10.18 12.11
C LEU A 2 21.20 10.33 13.24
N GLU A 3 21.27 11.47 13.92
CA GLU A 3 22.21 11.68 15.04
C GLU A 3 22.04 10.64 16.18
N VAL A 4 20.80 10.16 16.40
CA VAL A 4 20.55 9.13 17.42
C VAL A 4 21.00 7.76 16.91
N ALA A 5 20.80 7.47 15.62
CA ALA A 5 21.29 6.24 15.00
C ALA A 5 22.82 6.18 15.01
N LEU A 6 23.52 7.28 14.65
CA LEU A 6 24.98 7.33 14.70
C LEU A 6 25.53 7.08 16.11
N LYS A 7 24.90 7.66 17.15
CA LYS A 7 25.26 7.36 18.55
C LYS A 7 25.07 5.91 18.93
N LEU A 8 24.00 5.29 18.42
CA LEU A 8 23.76 3.86 18.65
C LEU A 8 24.85 3.02 17.98
N LEU A 9 25.28 3.39 16.76
CA LEU A 9 26.45 2.75 16.13
C LEU A 9 27.72 2.93 16.95
N GLU A 10 28.00 4.17 17.45
CA GLU A 10 29.15 4.45 18.30
C GLU A 10 29.18 3.55 19.57
N GLU A 11 28.04 3.32 20.20
CA GLU A 11 27.95 2.46 21.39
C GLU A 11 28.24 0.98 21.05
N ILE A 12 27.76 0.50 19.91
CA ILE A 12 28.06 -0.88 19.44
C ILE A 12 29.53 -1.03 19.07
N THR A 13 30.09 -0.05 18.34
CA THR A 13 31.50 -0.10 17.90
C THR A 13 32.49 0.08 19.06
N ALA A 14 32.13 0.86 20.08
CA ALA A 14 32.92 0.96 21.33
C ALA A 14 33.03 -0.38 22.09
N CYS A 15 32.08 -1.30 21.89
CA CYS A 15 32.12 -2.66 22.43
C CYS A 15 32.92 -3.64 21.53
N GLY A 16 33.54 -3.15 20.44
CA GLY A 16 34.40 -3.94 19.54
C GLY A 16 33.67 -4.61 18.38
N PHE A 17 32.40 -4.31 18.17
CA PHE A 17 31.60 -4.82 17.05
C PHE A 17 31.57 -3.86 15.88
N LYS A 18 31.36 -4.37 14.66
CA LYS A 18 31.06 -3.55 13.46
C LYS A 18 29.56 -3.23 13.45
N ALA A 19 29.18 -1.99 13.10
CA ALA A 19 27.79 -1.60 12.96
C ALA A 19 27.61 -0.56 11.85
N TYR A 20 26.52 -0.67 11.09
CA TYR A 20 26.23 0.22 9.97
C TYR A 20 24.74 0.47 9.86
N ILE A 21 24.36 1.70 9.49
CA ILE A 21 23.04 1.94 8.90
C ILE A 21 23.06 1.38 7.49
N VAL A 22 21.97 0.75 7.02
CA VAL A 22 21.95 0.06 5.73
C VAL A 22 20.59 0.16 5.04
N GLY A 23 20.58 -0.05 3.74
CA GLY A 23 19.33 -0.24 3.00
C GLY A 23 18.60 1.02 2.61
N GLY A 24 17.28 1.03 2.79
CA GLY A 24 16.39 2.08 2.30
C GLY A 24 16.76 3.48 2.77
N PHE A 25 17.09 3.62 4.03
CA PHE A 25 17.46 4.93 4.61
C PHE A 25 18.69 5.55 3.94
N VAL A 26 19.77 4.77 3.77
CA VAL A 26 21.02 5.30 3.19
C VAL A 26 20.83 5.69 1.72
N ARG A 27 20.09 4.86 0.96
CA ARG A 27 19.69 5.17 -0.41
C ARG A 27 18.91 6.49 -0.47
N ASP A 28 17.88 6.63 0.36
CA ASP A 28 17.00 7.80 0.38
C ASP A 28 17.75 9.05 0.84
N TYR A 29 18.67 8.90 1.81
CA TYR A 29 19.56 9.98 2.26
C TYR A 29 20.43 10.52 1.10
N ILE A 30 21.02 9.63 0.29
CA ILE A 30 21.83 10.04 -0.88
C ILE A 30 20.96 10.73 -1.94
N LEU A 31 19.71 10.30 -2.12
CA LEU A 31 18.75 10.91 -3.04
C LEU A 31 18.11 12.20 -2.53
N GLY A 32 18.38 12.60 -1.27
CA GLY A 32 17.74 13.76 -0.65
C GLY A 32 16.25 13.55 -0.33
N ILE A 33 15.81 12.30 -0.21
CA ILE A 33 14.44 11.89 0.13
C ILE A 33 14.34 11.70 1.65
N ASN A 34 13.33 12.28 2.28
CA ASN A 34 13.10 12.06 3.71
C ASN A 34 12.65 10.63 3.97
N SER A 35 13.38 9.93 4.84
CA SER A 35 13.04 8.59 5.34
C SER A 35 13.06 8.57 6.87
N ASN A 36 12.13 7.84 7.45
CA ASN A 36 11.99 7.70 8.91
C ASN A 36 12.20 6.26 9.39
N ASP A 37 12.67 5.38 8.55
CA ASP A 37 12.89 3.97 8.85
C ASP A 37 14.39 3.67 8.70
N ILE A 38 15.07 3.47 9.84
CA ILE A 38 16.52 3.23 9.87
C ILE A 38 16.77 1.79 10.30
N ASP A 39 17.25 0.99 9.34
CA ASP A 39 17.74 -0.36 9.60
C ASP A 39 19.23 -0.32 9.93
N ILE A 40 19.63 -1.09 10.95
CA ILE A 40 21.02 -1.25 11.35
C ILE A 40 21.44 -2.70 11.17
N THR A 41 22.64 -2.89 10.68
CA THR A 41 23.26 -4.21 10.58
C THR A 41 24.58 -4.24 11.35
N THR A 42 24.90 -5.35 12.05
CA THR A 42 26.04 -5.42 12.96
C THR A 42 26.66 -6.82 13.03
N SER A 43 27.95 -6.91 13.38
CA SER A 43 28.58 -8.17 13.72
C SER A 43 28.21 -8.71 15.11
N ALA A 44 27.60 -7.87 15.98
CA ALA A 44 27.13 -8.28 17.29
C ALA A 44 25.95 -9.25 17.16
N THR A 45 25.95 -10.30 17.97
CA THR A 45 24.81 -11.23 18.04
C THR A 45 23.61 -10.60 18.76
N PRO A 46 22.42 -11.16 18.65
CA PRO A 46 21.26 -10.68 19.41
C PRO A 46 21.51 -10.67 20.95
N LYS A 47 22.35 -11.57 21.43
CA LYS A 47 22.74 -11.63 22.83
C LYS A 47 23.64 -10.44 23.20
N ASP A 48 24.64 -10.15 22.37
CA ASP A 48 25.56 -9.02 22.61
C ASP A 48 24.79 -7.68 22.60
N ILE A 49 23.86 -7.50 21.66
CA ILE A 49 23.02 -6.30 21.58
C ILE A 49 22.15 -6.15 22.84
N LYS A 50 21.60 -7.24 23.37
CA LYS A 50 20.86 -7.21 24.65
C LYS A 50 21.74 -6.87 25.84
N GLU A 51 23.00 -7.30 25.85
CA GLU A 51 23.96 -6.95 26.91
C GLU A 51 24.38 -5.46 26.83
N ILE A 52 24.55 -4.92 25.61
CA ILE A 52 24.91 -3.50 25.40
C ILE A 52 23.74 -2.56 25.78
N PHE A 53 22.50 -2.94 25.45
CA PHE A 53 21.30 -2.09 25.60
C PHE A 53 20.27 -2.70 26.56
N GLU A 54 20.70 -3.25 27.69
CA GLU A 54 19.90 -4.09 28.61
C GLU A 54 18.51 -3.52 28.92
N ASP A 55 18.39 -2.22 29.20
CA ASP A 55 17.13 -1.55 29.55
C ASP A 55 16.29 -1.11 28.33
N SER A 56 16.83 -1.21 27.12
CA SER A 56 16.24 -0.60 25.90
C SER A 56 15.89 -1.61 24.83
N CYS A 57 16.15 -2.91 25.07
CA CYS A 57 15.89 -3.99 24.11
C CYS A 57 14.49 -4.56 24.27
N LEU A 58 13.77 -4.63 23.14
CA LEU A 58 12.57 -5.44 23.04
C LEU A 58 12.93 -6.80 22.42
N PRO A 59 12.42 -7.91 22.97
CA PRO A 59 12.64 -9.21 22.35
C PRO A 59 12.03 -9.21 20.95
N SER A 60 12.85 -9.50 19.94
CA SER A 60 12.39 -9.84 18.58
C SER A 60 12.52 -11.34 18.45
N GLU A 61 11.47 -11.99 17.94
CA GLU A 61 11.45 -13.44 17.78
C GLU A 61 11.97 -13.91 16.43
N ASP A 62 12.26 -12.99 15.49
CA ASP A 62 12.52 -13.35 14.09
C ASP A 62 13.97 -13.13 13.65
N TYR A 63 14.60 -14.22 13.20
CA TYR A 63 15.76 -14.27 12.30
C TYR A 63 17.00 -13.42 12.66
N GLY A 64 17.29 -13.22 13.96
CA GLY A 64 18.52 -12.52 14.37
C GLY A 64 18.40 -11.00 14.40
N SER A 65 17.19 -10.45 14.39
CA SER A 65 16.91 -9.03 14.60
C SER A 65 16.58 -8.76 16.08
N VAL A 66 16.93 -7.57 16.56
CA VAL A 66 16.58 -7.04 17.88
C VAL A 66 16.09 -5.62 17.71
N THR A 67 15.02 -5.24 18.39
CA THR A 67 14.56 -3.85 18.41
C THR A 67 15.16 -3.13 19.63
N VAL A 68 15.87 -2.04 19.39
CA VAL A 68 16.38 -1.14 20.45
C VAL A 68 15.61 0.18 20.41
N ILE A 69 15.22 0.67 21.60
CA ILE A 69 14.57 1.98 21.75
C ILE A 69 15.57 2.95 22.36
N MET A 70 16.02 3.92 21.57
CA MET A 70 16.91 4.99 22.03
C MET A 70 16.26 6.35 21.83
N LYS A 71 16.14 7.15 22.92
CA LYS A 71 15.47 8.47 22.91
C LYS A 71 14.06 8.45 22.30
N GLY A 72 13.30 7.37 22.54
CA GLY A 72 11.94 7.19 22.03
C GLY A 72 11.85 6.78 20.55
N ILE A 73 12.97 6.57 19.87
CA ILE A 73 13.05 6.09 18.48
C ILE A 73 13.34 4.59 18.51
N ARG A 74 12.63 3.84 17.66
CA ARG A 74 12.84 2.40 17.48
C ARG A 74 13.84 2.18 16.35
N PHE A 75 14.82 1.31 16.60
CA PHE A 75 15.80 0.86 15.62
C PHE A 75 15.75 -0.65 15.53
N GLU A 76 15.62 -1.17 14.32
CA GLU A 76 15.78 -2.60 14.05
C GLU A 76 17.26 -2.90 13.80
N ILE A 77 17.85 -3.76 14.63
CA ILE A 77 19.25 -4.15 14.55
C ILE A 77 19.32 -5.62 14.16
N THR A 78 19.90 -5.90 13.00
CA THR A 78 20.04 -7.26 12.47
C THR A 78 21.50 -7.68 12.50
N THR A 79 21.77 -8.85 13.05
CA THR A 79 23.11 -9.46 13.04
C THR A 79 23.49 -9.84 11.60
N PHE A 80 24.75 -9.58 11.20
CA PHE A 80 25.29 -10.06 9.93
C PHE A 80 25.07 -11.55 9.79
N ARG A 81 24.53 -11.96 8.67
CA ARG A 81 24.18 -13.35 8.47
C ARG A 81 24.36 -13.81 7.03
N LYS A 82 24.67 -15.08 6.90
CA LYS A 82 24.59 -15.82 5.65
C LYS A 82 23.34 -16.68 5.65
N GLU A 83 22.59 -16.64 4.59
CA GLU A 83 21.40 -17.45 4.39
C GLU A 83 21.78 -18.65 3.51
N ILE A 84 21.43 -19.88 3.95
CA ILE A 84 21.82 -21.12 3.29
C ILE A 84 20.56 -21.88 2.91
N GLY A 85 20.40 -22.11 1.58
CA GLY A 85 19.22 -22.75 1.02
C GLY A 85 17.94 -21.95 1.25
N TYR A 86 16.93 -22.22 0.45
CA TYR A 86 15.61 -21.56 0.60
C TYR A 86 14.50 -22.59 0.49
N ILE A 87 13.50 -22.45 1.34
CA ILE A 87 12.29 -23.28 1.38
C ILE A 87 11.17 -22.47 0.72
N ASP A 88 10.46 -23.09 -0.22
CA ASP A 88 9.30 -22.51 -0.92
C ASP A 88 9.63 -21.15 -1.60
N ASN A 89 10.84 -21.01 -2.16
CA ASN A 89 11.32 -19.78 -2.83
C ASN A 89 11.11 -18.52 -1.97
N ARG A 90 11.39 -18.62 -0.64
CA ARG A 90 11.06 -17.52 0.28
C ARG A 90 11.90 -17.48 1.55
N ARG A 91 11.95 -18.57 2.32
CA ARG A 91 12.55 -18.58 3.66
C ARG A 91 13.89 -19.27 3.60
N PRO A 92 14.95 -18.67 4.21
CA PRO A 92 16.20 -19.39 4.35
C PRO A 92 15.96 -20.67 5.17
N ALA A 93 16.53 -21.78 4.71
CA ALA A 93 16.48 -23.06 5.42
C ALA A 93 17.34 -23.02 6.67
N GLU A 94 18.48 -22.30 6.62
CA GLU A 94 19.42 -22.12 7.72
C GLU A 94 19.98 -20.70 7.69
N ILE A 95 20.20 -20.13 8.89
CA ILE A 95 20.86 -18.84 9.09
C ILE A 95 22.12 -19.04 9.89
N LYS A 96 23.24 -18.53 9.40
CA LYS A 96 24.53 -18.54 10.09
C LYS A 96 25.00 -17.11 10.34
N TYR A 97 25.24 -16.75 11.60
CA TYR A 97 25.84 -15.46 11.94
C TYR A 97 27.30 -15.41 11.50
N ILE A 98 27.70 -14.27 10.99
CA ILE A 98 29.03 -13.98 10.47
C ILE A 98 29.49 -12.61 10.97
N ASP A 99 30.77 -12.29 10.76
CA ASP A 99 31.35 -10.98 11.13
C ASP A 99 31.80 -10.16 9.92
N ASP A 100 31.46 -10.61 8.72
CA ASP A 100 31.83 -9.98 7.46
C ASP A 100 30.63 -9.24 6.85
N LEU A 101 30.76 -7.90 6.72
CA LEU A 101 29.74 -7.05 6.11
C LEU A 101 29.48 -7.41 4.64
N TYR A 102 30.56 -7.68 3.86
CA TYR A 102 30.42 -8.01 2.45
C TYR A 102 29.53 -9.24 2.23
N GLU A 103 29.75 -10.30 3.01
CA GLU A 103 28.92 -11.51 2.98
C GLU A 103 27.46 -11.24 3.38
N ASP A 104 27.20 -10.34 4.36
CA ASP A 104 25.82 -9.93 4.70
C ASP A 104 25.14 -9.17 3.56
N LEU A 105 25.87 -8.33 2.85
CA LEU A 105 25.35 -7.58 1.73
C LEU A 105 25.00 -8.47 0.53
N LEU A 106 25.72 -9.56 0.32
CA LEU A 106 25.48 -10.49 -0.78
C LEU A 106 24.12 -11.17 -0.76
N ARG A 107 23.47 -11.31 0.40
CA ARG A 107 22.12 -11.89 0.50
C ARG A 107 20.99 -10.89 0.20
N ARG A 108 21.29 -9.59 0.11
CA ARG A 108 20.29 -8.54 -0.13
C ARG A 108 19.75 -8.58 -1.55
N ASP A 109 18.66 -7.86 -1.78
CA ASP A 109 17.93 -7.90 -3.05
C ASP A 109 18.60 -7.12 -4.17
N PHE A 110 18.82 -5.81 -3.97
CA PHE A 110 19.31 -4.90 -5.01
C PHE A 110 20.53 -4.11 -4.53
N THR A 111 21.45 -3.81 -5.46
CA THR A 111 22.67 -3.05 -5.19
C THR A 111 22.41 -1.71 -4.51
N ILE A 112 21.37 -0.98 -4.91
CA ILE A 112 20.96 0.30 -4.31
C ILE A 112 20.56 0.18 -2.83
N ASN A 113 20.26 -1.00 -2.33
CA ASN A 113 19.90 -1.29 -0.95
C ASN A 113 21.06 -1.93 -0.16
N THR A 114 22.27 -2.01 -0.73
CA THR A 114 23.49 -2.49 -0.06
C THR A 114 24.40 -1.38 0.38
N ILE A 115 24.04 -0.13 0.10
CA ILE A 115 24.81 1.02 0.52
C ILE A 115 24.65 1.18 2.03
N CYS A 116 25.78 1.34 2.72
CA CYS A 116 25.86 1.48 4.17
C CYS A 116 26.37 2.85 4.59
N MET A 117 26.16 3.20 5.86
CA MET A 117 26.74 4.37 6.51
C MET A 117 27.32 3.93 7.85
N ASP A 118 28.59 4.28 8.12
CA ASP A 118 29.26 3.98 9.38
C ASP A 118 28.92 4.99 10.50
N GLU A 119 29.50 4.81 11.68
CA GLU A 119 29.28 5.66 12.85
C GLU A 119 29.78 7.11 12.69
N GLU A 120 30.70 7.36 11.75
CA GLU A 120 31.17 8.71 11.41
C GLU A 120 30.26 9.38 10.37
N GLY A 121 29.22 8.69 9.87
CA GLY A 121 28.33 9.14 8.81
C GLY A 121 28.91 9.01 7.41
N LYS A 122 30.01 8.28 7.24
CA LYS A 122 30.66 8.05 5.95
C LYS A 122 29.96 6.92 5.20
N ILE A 123 29.76 7.11 3.91
CA ILE A 123 29.15 6.09 3.04
C ILE A 123 30.16 4.96 2.73
N VAL A 124 29.70 3.74 2.95
CA VAL A 124 30.42 2.49 2.65
C VAL A 124 29.65 1.75 1.57
N ASP A 125 30.27 1.56 0.42
CA ASP A 125 29.65 0.92 -0.75
C ASP A 125 30.59 -0.17 -1.31
N LEU A 126 30.29 -1.42 -1.00
CA LEU A 126 31.10 -2.58 -1.38
C LEU A 126 30.62 -3.26 -2.66
N LEU A 127 29.42 -2.90 -3.15
CA LEU A 127 28.77 -3.56 -4.29
C LEU A 127 28.36 -2.58 -5.40
N ASN A 128 28.99 -1.38 -5.43
CA ASN A 128 28.75 -0.32 -6.43
C ASN A 128 27.29 0.15 -6.51
N GLY A 129 26.58 0.12 -5.39
CA GLY A 129 25.18 0.58 -5.31
C GLY A 129 25.02 2.06 -5.61
N GLN A 130 26.00 2.91 -5.27
CA GLN A 130 25.99 4.35 -5.57
C GLN A 130 26.03 4.63 -7.08
N GLU A 131 26.74 3.81 -7.86
CA GLU A 131 26.77 3.95 -9.31
C GLU A 131 25.42 3.62 -9.93
N ASP A 132 24.80 2.52 -9.52
CA ASP A 132 23.44 2.15 -9.96
C ASP A 132 22.41 3.20 -9.52
N LEU A 133 22.55 3.74 -8.31
CA LEU A 133 21.70 4.81 -7.81
C LEU A 133 21.81 6.09 -8.66
N LYS A 134 23.03 6.50 -8.99
CA LYS A 134 23.32 7.65 -9.85
C LYS A 134 22.77 7.47 -11.26
N ASN A 135 22.84 6.24 -11.79
CA ASN A 135 22.39 5.91 -13.14
C ASN A 135 20.89 5.58 -13.22
N GLY A 136 20.17 5.59 -12.09
CA GLY A 136 18.75 5.26 -12.01
C GLY A 136 18.45 3.82 -12.43
N VAL A 137 19.22 2.85 -11.94
CA VAL A 137 19.15 1.43 -12.35
C VAL A 137 18.80 0.56 -11.15
N ILE A 138 17.85 -0.35 -11.35
CA ILE A 138 17.56 -1.44 -10.41
C ILE A 138 18.30 -2.68 -10.91
N ARG A 139 19.31 -3.08 -10.15
CA ARG A 139 20.15 -4.25 -10.39
C ARG A 139 20.15 -5.15 -9.16
N THR A 140 20.05 -6.46 -9.35
CA THR A 140 20.16 -7.44 -8.24
C THR A 140 21.61 -7.56 -7.74
N VAL A 141 21.74 -7.97 -6.49
CA VAL A 141 23.02 -8.43 -5.98
C VAL A 141 23.27 -9.84 -6.49
N GLY A 142 24.35 -10.03 -7.27
CA GLY A 142 24.66 -11.33 -7.90
C GLY A 142 23.76 -11.64 -9.10
N VAL A 143 23.59 -12.92 -9.43
CA VAL A 143 22.85 -13.39 -10.61
C VAL A 143 21.36 -13.23 -10.40
N SER A 144 20.69 -12.42 -11.23
CA SER A 144 19.29 -12.04 -11.07
C SER A 144 18.34 -13.23 -11.00
N LYS A 145 18.55 -14.24 -11.84
CA LYS A 145 17.73 -15.44 -11.87
C LYS A 145 17.79 -16.22 -10.56
N GLU A 146 18.97 -16.45 -10.03
CA GLU A 146 19.16 -17.13 -8.75
C GLU A 146 18.47 -16.35 -7.61
N ARG A 147 18.61 -15.02 -7.60
CA ARG A 147 17.97 -14.16 -6.61
C ARG A 147 16.44 -14.25 -6.63
N PHE A 148 15.83 -14.39 -7.81
CA PHE A 148 14.36 -14.55 -7.92
C PHE A 148 13.89 -15.96 -7.59
N GLU A 149 14.71 -16.97 -7.84
CA GLU A 149 14.44 -18.35 -7.43
C GLU A 149 14.57 -18.53 -5.91
N GLU A 150 15.43 -17.76 -5.23
CA GLU A 150 15.55 -17.75 -3.76
C GLU A 150 14.34 -17.09 -3.08
N ASP A 151 13.92 -15.90 -3.53
CA ASP A 151 12.75 -15.19 -3.05
C ASP A 151 12.03 -14.52 -4.21
N VAL A 152 10.94 -15.14 -4.63
CA VAL A 152 10.11 -14.66 -5.75
C VAL A 152 9.50 -13.27 -5.50
N LEU A 153 9.35 -12.86 -4.23
CA LEU A 153 8.86 -11.51 -3.89
C LEU A 153 9.77 -10.42 -4.47
N ARG A 154 11.07 -10.71 -4.65
CA ARG A 154 12.03 -9.78 -5.24
C ARG A 154 11.63 -9.31 -6.64
N ILE A 155 10.85 -10.10 -7.40
CA ILE A 155 10.28 -9.68 -8.69
C ILE A 155 9.36 -8.46 -8.50
N LEU A 156 8.42 -8.54 -7.56
CA LEU A 156 7.52 -7.42 -7.29
C LEU A 156 8.23 -6.24 -6.64
N ARG A 157 9.24 -6.51 -5.80
CA ARG A 157 10.11 -5.48 -5.23
C ARG A 157 10.90 -4.74 -6.32
N ALA A 158 11.40 -5.44 -7.36
CA ALA A 158 12.07 -4.81 -8.51
C ALA A 158 11.13 -3.82 -9.22
N VAL A 159 9.91 -4.25 -9.53
CA VAL A 159 8.88 -3.38 -10.12
C VAL A 159 8.55 -2.20 -9.21
N ARG A 160 8.39 -2.46 -7.90
CA ARG A 160 8.12 -1.41 -6.92
C ARG A 160 9.22 -0.35 -6.88
N PHE A 161 10.48 -0.76 -6.75
CA PHE A 161 11.59 0.20 -6.70
C PHE A 161 11.75 0.95 -8.01
N ALA A 162 11.59 0.28 -9.17
CA ALA A 162 11.58 0.93 -10.46
C ALA A 162 10.45 1.97 -10.58
N THR A 163 9.29 1.71 -9.98
CA THR A 163 8.15 2.63 -9.95
C THR A 163 8.39 3.79 -9.00
N ILE A 164 8.67 3.52 -7.72
CA ILE A 164 8.75 4.56 -6.67
C ILE A 164 9.92 5.52 -6.91
N LEU A 165 11.08 4.99 -7.33
CA LEU A 165 12.28 5.79 -7.56
C LEU A 165 12.36 6.37 -8.98
N ASP A 166 11.41 6.02 -9.85
CA ASP A 166 11.43 6.34 -11.27
C ASP A 166 12.69 5.82 -12.01
N PHE A 167 13.19 4.66 -11.60
CA PHE A 167 14.38 4.02 -12.15
C PHE A 167 14.01 3.02 -13.25
N ARG A 168 14.99 2.66 -14.10
CA ARG A 168 14.86 1.57 -15.06
C ARG A 168 15.31 0.24 -14.45
N LEU A 169 14.75 -0.86 -14.91
CA LEU A 169 15.26 -2.19 -14.61
C LEU A 169 16.50 -2.46 -15.50
N ASP A 170 17.51 -3.11 -14.93
CA ASP A 170 18.63 -3.63 -15.71
C ASP A 170 18.14 -4.72 -16.69
N SER A 171 18.84 -4.89 -17.82
CA SER A 171 18.44 -5.89 -18.83
C SER A 171 18.47 -7.32 -18.29
N GLU A 172 19.46 -7.66 -17.46
CA GLU A 172 19.54 -8.96 -16.82
C GLU A 172 18.37 -9.21 -15.87
N VAL A 173 17.94 -8.17 -15.13
CA VAL A 173 16.75 -8.23 -14.26
C VAL A 173 15.49 -8.48 -15.08
N ILE A 174 15.33 -7.80 -16.22
CA ILE A 174 14.17 -7.97 -17.11
C ILE A 174 14.11 -9.41 -17.64
N ASP A 175 15.22 -9.94 -18.10
CA ASP A 175 15.29 -11.30 -18.67
C ASP A 175 15.06 -12.35 -17.57
N ALA A 176 15.67 -12.19 -16.40
CA ALA A 176 15.45 -13.07 -15.26
C ALA A 176 13.99 -13.05 -14.78
N ILE A 177 13.32 -11.89 -14.78
CA ILE A 177 11.88 -11.81 -14.46
C ILE A 177 11.08 -12.63 -15.46
N LYS A 178 11.33 -12.50 -16.75
CA LYS A 178 10.60 -13.26 -17.78
C LYS A 178 10.78 -14.77 -17.61
N ASP A 179 11.97 -15.21 -17.20
CA ASP A 179 12.29 -16.61 -16.98
C ASP A 179 11.62 -17.19 -15.73
N THR A 180 11.46 -16.37 -14.66
CA THR A 180 11.05 -16.84 -13.33
C THR A 180 9.66 -16.39 -12.91
N ARG A 181 8.99 -15.52 -13.67
CA ARG A 181 7.68 -14.91 -13.32
C ARG A 181 6.58 -15.91 -12.99
N GLU A 182 6.65 -17.14 -13.51
CA GLU A 182 5.68 -18.19 -13.19
C GLU A 182 5.68 -18.56 -11.70
N LEU A 183 6.81 -18.40 -11.02
CA LEU A 183 6.94 -18.64 -9.59
C LEU A 183 6.02 -17.74 -8.75
N LEU A 184 5.60 -16.57 -9.28
CA LEU A 184 4.65 -15.68 -8.63
C LEU A 184 3.31 -16.36 -8.30
N ARG A 185 2.95 -17.44 -8.98
CA ARG A 185 1.72 -18.20 -8.65
C ARG A 185 1.77 -18.79 -7.25
N GLY A 186 2.96 -19.18 -6.77
CA GLY A 186 3.16 -19.72 -5.42
C GLY A 186 3.17 -18.66 -4.30
N LEU A 187 3.25 -17.36 -4.66
CA LEU A 187 3.27 -16.30 -3.67
C LEU A 187 1.88 -16.04 -3.10
N SER A 188 1.78 -15.88 -1.77
CA SER A 188 0.49 -15.59 -1.12
C SER A 188 -0.08 -14.23 -1.56
N TYR A 189 -1.40 -14.14 -1.67
CA TYR A 189 -2.09 -12.90 -2.06
C TYR A 189 -1.84 -11.73 -1.09
N ASN A 190 -1.60 -11.99 0.21
CA ASN A 190 -1.21 -10.95 1.17
C ASN A 190 0.06 -10.24 0.72
N ARG A 191 1.11 -11.01 0.40
CA ARG A 191 2.39 -10.45 -0.04
C ARG A 191 2.31 -9.79 -1.41
N LYS A 192 1.54 -10.38 -2.34
CA LYS A 192 1.26 -9.74 -3.63
C LYS A 192 0.62 -8.37 -3.39
N LYS A 193 -0.42 -8.31 -2.55
CA LYS A 193 -1.15 -7.07 -2.25
C LYS A 193 -0.24 -6.01 -1.61
N GLU A 194 0.57 -6.39 -0.63
CA GLU A 194 1.50 -5.46 0.05
C GLU A 194 2.45 -4.74 -0.92
N GLU A 195 3.01 -5.46 -1.90
CA GLU A 195 3.88 -4.85 -2.90
C GLU A 195 3.09 -4.07 -3.96
N LEU A 196 1.93 -4.60 -4.40
CA LEU A 196 1.04 -3.93 -5.35
C LEU A 196 0.46 -2.65 -4.77
N ASP A 197 0.09 -2.62 -3.49
CA ASP A 197 -0.38 -1.41 -2.81
C ASP A 197 0.66 -0.29 -2.85
N LYS A 198 1.95 -0.65 -2.67
CA LYS A 198 3.06 0.31 -2.75
C LYS A 198 3.32 0.79 -4.19
N ILE A 199 3.11 -0.08 -5.17
CA ILE A 199 3.23 0.26 -6.60
C ILE A 199 2.09 1.21 -6.99
N PHE A 200 0.85 0.83 -6.72
CA PHE A 200 -0.34 1.58 -7.12
C PHE A 200 -0.56 2.86 -6.30
N GLY A 201 -0.06 2.91 -5.07
CA GLY A 201 -0.07 4.10 -4.22
C GLY A 201 1.05 5.10 -4.50
N SER A 202 1.96 4.79 -5.42
CA SER A 202 3.06 5.68 -5.80
C SER A 202 2.58 6.83 -6.69
N SER A 203 3.26 7.98 -6.63
CA SER A 203 3.06 9.08 -7.61
C SER A 203 3.32 8.64 -9.06
N ASN A 204 4.13 7.59 -9.24
CA ASN A 204 4.47 7.01 -10.55
C ASN A 204 3.70 5.72 -10.85
N ALA A 205 2.52 5.54 -10.27
CA ALA A 205 1.75 4.30 -10.38
C ALA A 205 1.48 3.85 -11.83
N ASN A 206 1.29 4.78 -12.79
CA ASN A 206 1.14 4.46 -14.21
C ASN A 206 2.34 3.69 -14.76
N LYS A 207 3.56 4.11 -14.42
CA LYS A 207 4.79 3.38 -14.77
C LYS A 207 4.79 1.96 -14.17
N GLY A 208 4.30 1.82 -12.93
CA GLY A 208 4.15 0.50 -12.29
C GLY A 208 3.21 -0.42 -13.07
N VAL A 209 2.07 0.09 -13.51
CA VAL A 209 1.11 -0.64 -14.36
C VAL A 209 1.76 -1.04 -15.69
N GLU A 210 2.46 -0.11 -16.35
CA GLU A 210 3.18 -0.38 -17.61
C GLU A 210 4.25 -1.46 -17.44
N LEU A 211 5.02 -1.43 -16.34
CA LEU A 211 6.03 -2.44 -16.04
C LEU A 211 5.38 -3.81 -15.80
N LEU A 212 4.33 -3.87 -15.00
CA LEU A 212 3.61 -5.12 -14.73
C LEU A 212 3.07 -5.75 -16.04
N LEU A 213 2.47 -4.96 -16.91
CA LEU A 213 1.98 -5.40 -18.22
C LEU A 213 3.12 -5.77 -19.18
N GLY A 214 4.13 -4.91 -19.30
CA GLY A 214 5.26 -5.12 -20.21
C GLY A 214 6.09 -6.37 -19.88
N LEU A 215 6.16 -6.74 -18.60
CA LEU A 215 6.80 -7.97 -18.12
C LEU A 215 5.85 -9.18 -18.15
N GLY A 216 4.55 -8.97 -18.46
CA GLY A 216 3.52 -10.01 -18.50
C GLY A 216 3.28 -10.65 -17.14
N LEU A 217 3.33 -9.84 -16.05
CA LEU A 217 3.12 -10.30 -14.68
C LEU A 217 1.64 -10.38 -14.30
N ASP A 218 0.78 -9.64 -15.00
CA ASP A 218 -0.68 -9.62 -14.84
C ASP A 218 -1.30 -11.01 -14.76
N LYS A 219 -0.87 -11.94 -15.63
CA LYS A 219 -1.34 -13.33 -15.70
C LYS A 219 -1.00 -14.15 -14.46
N TYR A 220 0.18 -13.92 -13.87
CA TYR A 220 0.68 -14.66 -12.70
C TYR A 220 0.22 -14.04 -11.39
N LEU A 221 -0.18 -12.78 -11.45
CA LEU A 221 -0.82 -12.03 -10.35
C LEU A 221 -2.35 -12.14 -10.40
N GLU A 222 -2.91 -12.71 -11.47
CA GLU A 222 -4.36 -12.84 -11.70
C GLU A 222 -5.09 -11.49 -11.70
N LEU A 223 -4.49 -10.49 -12.38
CA LEU A 223 -4.99 -9.13 -12.52
C LEU A 223 -5.52 -8.89 -13.94
N ASP A 224 -6.55 -9.63 -14.35
CA ASP A 224 -7.08 -9.66 -15.73
C ASP A 224 -7.51 -8.28 -16.25
N ASN A 225 -7.91 -7.38 -15.36
CA ASN A 225 -8.33 -6.02 -15.70
C ASN A 225 -7.19 -4.98 -15.62
N LEU A 226 -5.93 -5.38 -15.39
CA LEU A 226 -4.82 -4.45 -15.19
C LEU A 226 -4.65 -3.45 -16.36
N SER A 227 -4.89 -3.88 -17.58
CA SER A 227 -4.85 -3.02 -18.79
C SER A 227 -5.92 -1.93 -18.80
N LYS A 228 -6.97 -2.05 -18.00
CA LYS A 228 -8.04 -1.03 -17.87
C LYS A 228 -7.75 -0.02 -16.76
N VAL A 229 -6.74 -0.29 -15.92
CA VAL A 229 -6.37 0.60 -14.82
C VAL A 229 -5.79 1.88 -15.39
N LYS A 230 -6.49 2.98 -15.13
CA LYS A 230 -5.92 4.33 -15.14
C LYS A 230 -5.71 4.68 -13.69
N CYS A 231 -4.49 5.06 -13.34
CA CYS A 231 -4.20 5.36 -11.94
C CYS A 231 -5.04 6.57 -11.51
N THR A 232 -5.89 6.31 -10.55
CA THR A 232 -6.74 7.30 -9.89
C THR A 232 -6.02 7.86 -8.67
N SER A 233 -6.52 8.97 -8.15
CA SER A 233 -6.03 9.57 -6.91
C SER A 233 -6.20 8.65 -5.68
N SER A 234 -6.96 7.56 -5.82
CA SER A 234 -7.30 6.62 -4.77
C SER A 234 -6.86 5.19 -5.09
N LEU A 235 -6.12 4.56 -4.15
CA LEU A 235 -5.79 3.13 -4.22
C LEU A 235 -7.06 2.25 -4.30
N ILE A 236 -8.14 2.64 -3.63
CA ILE A 236 -9.45 1.97 -3.72
C ILE A 236 -9.97 1.98 -5.16
N GLY A 237 -9.75 3.07 -5.92
CA GLY A 237 -10.13 3.17 -7.33
C GLY A 237 -9.41 2.13 -8.19
N VAL A 238 -8.12 1.94 -7.98
CA VAL A 238 -7.34 0.91 -8.69
C VAL A 238 -7.90 -0.49 -8.41
N TRP A 239 -8.12 -0.82 -7.12
CA TRP A 239 -8.68 -2.11 -6.74
C TRP A 239 -10.13 -2.31 -7.21
N THR A 240 -10.89 -1.22 -7.34
CA THR A 240 -12.26 -1.24 -7.93
C THR A 240 -12.22 -1.68 -9.39
N VAL A 241 -11.28 -1.14 -10.19
CA VAL A 241 -11.12 -1.51 -11.61
C VAL A 241 -10.59 -2.92 -11.77
N LEU A 242 -9.65 -3.34 -10.91
CA LEU A 242 -9.07 -4.69 -10.94
C LEU A 242 -10.11 -5.78 -10.66
N ASP A 243 -11.12 -5.52 -9.82
CA ASP A 243 -12.24 -6.41 -9.53
C ASP A 243 -11.82 -7.81 -9.03
N VAL A 244 -11.00 -7.84 -8.00
CA VAL A 244 -10.38 -9.07 -7.44
C VAL A 244 -10.71 -9.30 -5.96
N LEU A 245 -11.91 -8.85 -5.51
CA LEU A 245 -12.37 -9.00 -4.12
C LEU A 245 -12.49 -10.47 -3.66
N ASP A 246 -12.66 -11.39 -4.57
CA ASP A 246 -12.76 -12.84 -4.34
C ASP A 246 -11.40 -13.50 -4.11
N LYS A 247 -10.31 -12.88 -4.60
CA LYS A 247 -8.95 -13.45 -4.60
C LYS A 247 -8.03 -12.77 -3.59
N TYR A 248 -8.02 -11.45 -3.59
CA TYR A 248 -7.11 -10.68 -2.76
C TYR A 248 -7.69 -10.38 -1.37
N PRO A 249 -6.85 -10.33 -0.33
CA PRO A 249 -7.29 -10.04 1.04
C PRO A 249 -7.54 -8.54 1.19
N PHE A 250 -8.76 -8.19 1.62
CA PHE A 250 -9.16 -6.83 1.95
C PHE A 250 -9.80 -6.82 3.33
N SER A 251 -9.58 -5.76 4.09
CA SER A 251 -10.32 -5.50 5.31
C SER A 251 -11.81 -5.30 5.04
N ALA A 252 -12.65 -5.43 6.05
CA ALA A 252 -14.09 -5.22 5.90
C ALA A 252 -14.41 -3.83 5.33
N ASN A 253 -13.70 -2.80 5.80
CA ASN A 253 -13.87 -1.43 5.32
C ASN A 253 -13.45 -1.25 3.85
N GLU A 254 -12.31 -1.82 3.44
CA GLU A 254 -11.89 -1.79 2.02
C GLU A 254 -12.91 -2.48 1.11
N ARG A 255 -13.43 -3.65 1.54
CA ARG A 255 -14.47 -4.39 0.78
C ARG A 255 -15.73 -3.57 0.59
N GLU A 256 -16.19 -2.92 1.64
CA GLU A 256 -17.36 -2.05 1.60
C GLU A 256 -17.15 -0.88 0.63
N LEU A 257 -16.00 -0.19 0.74
CA LEU A 257 -15.65 0.92 -0.15
C LEU A 257 -15.53 0.49 -1.62
N ILE A 258 -14.79 -0.60 -1.90
CA ILE A 258 -14.64 -1.12 -3.27
C ILE A 258 -16.00 -1.51 -3.85
N THR A 259 -16.85 -2.15 -3.06
CA THR A 259 -18.20 -2.55 -3.49
C THR A 259 -19.06 -1.32 -3.82
N ALA A 260 -19.06 -0.31 -2.95
CA ALA A 260 -19.79 0.93 -3.18
C ALA A 260 -19.28 1.69 -4.42
N CYS A 261 -17.95 1.78 -4.60
CA CYS A 261 -17.35 2.38 -5.80
C CYS A 261 -17.73 1.60 -7.07
N LYS A 262 -17.67 0.26 -7.02
CA LYS A 262 -18.03 -0.59 -8.15
C LYS A 262 -19.51 -0.46 -8.54
N GLU A 263 -20.40 -0.35 -7.57
CA GLU A 263 -21.81 -0.04 -7.86
C GLU A 263 -21.98 1.35 -8.49
N ALA A 264 -21.32 2.36 -7.92
CA ALA A 264 -21.41 3.76 -8.38
C ALA A 264 -20.87 3.95 -9.81
N LEU A 265 -19.94 3.11 -10.29
CA LEU A 265 -19.46 3.12 -11.68
C LEU A 265 -20.56 2.98 -12.73
N ASN A 266 -21.67 2.34 -12.39
CA ASN A 266 -22.78 2.07 -13.31
C ASN A 266 -23.79 3.22 -13.42
N TYR A 267 -23.54 4.34 -12.74
CA TYR A 267 -24.45 5.46 -12.65
C TYR A 267 -23.79 6.77 -13.08
N ASN A 268 -24.61 7.78 -13.34
CA ASN A 268 -24.12 9.15 -13.50
C ASN A 268 -23.71 9.72 -12.15
N ASN A 269 -22.39 9.93 -11.97
CA ASN A 269 -21.83 10.40 -10.70
C ASN A 269 -22.07 11.89 -10.41
N LEU A 270 -22.76 12.62 -11.30
CA LEU A 270 -23.29 13.98 -11.06
C LEU A 270 -24.78 13.98 -10.77
N ASP A 271 -25.47 12.84 -10.87
CA ASP A 271 -26.88 12.75 -10.54
C ASP A 271 -27.12 12.89 -9.03
N PRO A 272 -28.00 13.80 -8.56
CA PRO A 272 -28.25 14.04 -7.14
C PRO A 272 -28.63 12.79 -6.34
N TYR A 273 -29.44 11.89 -6.92
CA TYR A 273 -29.83 10.67 -6.23
C TYR A 273 -28.66 9.67 -6.12
N THR A 274 -27.83 9.57 -7.15
CA THR A 274 -26.61 8.75 -7.13
C THR A 274 -25.63 9.26 -6.08
N LEU A 275 -25.42 10.57 -6.01
CA LEU A 275 -24.57 11.22 -5.01
C LEU A 275 -25.08 10.99 -3.58
N TYR A 276 -26.37 11.11 -3.35
CA TYR A 276 -27.01 10.82 -2.06
C TYR A 276 -26.85 9.35 -1.67
N ARG A 277 -27.10 8.43 -2.62
CA ARG A 277 -27.10 6.98 -2.39
C ARG A 277 -25.73 6.44 -2.01
N PHE A 278 -24.68 6.82 -2.72
CA PHE A 278 -23.31 6.27 -2.57
C PHE A 278 -22.38 7.19 -1.77
N GLY A 279 -22.79 8.42 -1.50
CA GLY A 279 -22.00 9.43 -0.80
C GLY A 279 -20.87 10.01 -1.65
N LEU A 280 -20.20 11.02 -1.11
CA LEU A 280 -19.16 11.76 -1.83
C LEU A 280 -17.97 10.88 -2.23
N TYR A 281 -17.46 10.06 -1.31
CA TYR A 281 -16.25 9.28 -1.57
C TYR A 281 -16.40 8.31 -2.72
N ALA A 282 -17.43 7.45 -2.70
CA ALA A 282 -17.63 6.44 -3.74
C ALA A 282 -17.91 7.09 -5.11
N ASN A 283 -18.68 8.21 -5.14
CA ASN A 283 -18.91 8.95 -6.38
C ASN A 283 -17.68 9.69 -6.89
N SER A 284 -16.81 10.22 -6.01
CA SER A 284 -15.55 10.83 -6.43
C SER A 284 -14.63 9.81 -7.09
N VAL A 285 -14.49 8.63 -6.47
CA VAL A 285 -13.66 7.54 -7.02
C VAL A 285 -14.23 7.00 -8.34
N ALA A 286 -15.53 6.68 -8.35
CA ALA A 286 -16.20 6.18 -9.55
C ALA A 286 -16.24 7.23 -10.67
N GLY A 287 -16.48 8.49 -10.32
CA GLY A 287 -16.52 9.60 -11.25
C GLY A 287 -15.16 9.87 -11.90
N GLU A 288 -14.07 9.82 -11.12
CA GLU A 288 -12.72 9.93 -11.66
C GLU A 288 -12.45 8.83 -12.70
N ILE A 289 -12.83 7.58 -12.41
CA ILE A 289 -12.70 6.45 -13.36
C ILE A 289 -13.56 6.69 -14.62
N ASN A 290 -14.77 7.23 -14.45
CA ASN A 290 -15.69 7.57 -15.54
C ASN A 290 -15.31 8.85 -16.31
N GLY A 291 -14.29 9.59 -15.83
CA GLY A 291 -13.78 10.81 -16.50
C GLY A 291 -14.48 12.11 -16.08
N TYR A 292 -15.20 12.13 -14.97
CA TYR A 292 -15.76 13.34 -14.38
C TYR A 292 -14.73 14.12 -13.55
N ASP A 293 -14.90 15.44 -13.45
CA ASP A 293 -14.08 16.27 -12.55
C ASP A 293 -14.54 16.08 -11.10
N ILE A 294 -13.60 15.72 -10.22
CA ILE A 294 -13.86 15.54 -8.77
C ILE A 294 -14.38 16.84 -8.12
N LYS A 295 -13.95 18.01 -8.61
CA LYS A 295 -14.45 19.28 -8.10
C LYS A 295 -15.95 19.46 -8.40
N GLU A 296 -16.36 19.16 -9.63
CA GLU A 296 -17.76 19.21 -10.04
C GLU A 296 -18.64 18.25 -9.22
N ILE A 297 -18.14 17.02 -8.97
CA ILE A 297 -18.81 16.05 -8.10
C ILE A 297 -18.94 16.60 -6.68
N THR A 298 -17.88 17.19 -6.14
CA THR A 298 -17.86 17.74 -4.79
C THR A 298 -18.83 18.92 -4.65
N GLU A 299 -18.84 19.84 -5.63
CA GLU A 299 -19.76 20.98 -5.65
C GLU A 299 -21.21 20.53 -5.76
N THR A 300 -21.50 19.55 -6.62
CA THR A 300 -22.84 18.99 -6.77
C THR A 300 -23.31 18.32 -5.48
N TYR A 301 -22.42 17.53 -4.83
CA TYR A 301 -22.73 16.89 -3.55
C TYR A 301 -23.02 17.90 -2.44
N ASN A 302 -22.22 18.96 -2.34
CA ASN A 302 -22.40 19.99 -1.31
C ASN A 302 -23.69 20.79 -1.50
N ASN A 303 -24.22 20.86 -2.72
CA ASN A 303 -25.48 21.56 -3.06
C ASN A 303 -26.71 20.64 -3.00
N LEU A 304 -26.60 19.38 -2.56
CA LEU A 304 -27.72 18.49 -2.39
C LEU A 304 -28.70 19.04 -1.35
N ILE A 305 -30.01 19.00 -1.65
CA ILE A 305 -31.08 19.41 -0.73
C ILE A 305 -31.07 18.56 0.54
N ILE A 306 -30.74 17.28 0.41
CA ILE A 306 -30.56 16.33 1.51
C ILE A 306 -29.28 15.53 1.25
N GLN A 307 -28.48 15.30 2.30
CA GLN A 307 -27.27 14.46 2.23
C GLN A 307 -27.41 13.17 3.04
N ALA A 308 -28.37 13.12 3.93
CA ALA A 308 -28.69 11.96 4.75
C ALA A 308 -30.19 11.87 5.06
N LYS A 309 -30.64 10.67 5.41
CA LYS A 309 -32.07 10.44 5.77
C LYS A 309 -32.57 11.35 6.87
N LYS A 310 -31.72 11.75 7.82
CA LYS A 310 -32.07 12.68 8.91
C LYS A 310 -32.40 14.11 8.44
N ASP A 311 -31.99 14.48 7.22
CA ASP A 311 -32.20 15.80 6.66
C ASP A 311 -33.61 15.93 6.04
N ILE A 312 -34.34 14.83 5.92
CA ILE A 312 -35.71 14.82 5.41
C ILE A 312 -36.64 15.30 6.53
N ASP A 313 -37.42 16.34 6.25
CA ASP A 313 -38.31 16.96 7.23
C ASP A 313 -39.61 16.14 7.45
N ILE A 314 -39.44 14.84 7.74
CA ILE A 314 -40.55 13.95 8.11
C ILE A 314 -40.04 12.77 8.96
N THR A 315 -40.87 12.29 9.86
CA THR A 315 -40.60 11.11 10.67
C THR A 315 -41.41 9.89 10.23
N SER A 316 -40.94 8.69 10.57
CA SER A 316 -41.74 7.48 10.34
C SER A 316 -43.11 7.51 11.02
N LYS A 317 -43.20 8.19 12.17
CA LYS A 317 -44.45 8.36 12.88
C LYS A 317 -45.43 9.23 12.06
N ASP A 318 -44.96 10.33 11.49
CA ASP A 318 -45.80 11.20 10.66
C ASP A 318 -46.38 10.46 9.45
N ILE A 319 -45.57 9.57 8.83
CA ILE A 319 -46.00 8.74 7.69
C ILE A 319 -47.08 7.74 8.15
N MET A 320 -46.86 7.06 9.29
CA MET A 320 -47.83 6.11 9.85
C MET A 320 -49.13 6.76 10.20
N ASP A 321 -49.07 7.93 10.86
CA ASP A 321 -50.28 8.68 11.26
C ASP A 321 -51.08 9.16 10.02
N ALA A 322 -50.38 9.66 8.99
CA ALA A 322 -51.03 10.14 7.76
C ALA A 322 -51.72 9.02 6.95
N LEU A 323 -51.14 7.81 6.96
CA LEU A 323 -51.68 6.66 6.21
C LEU A 323 -52.60 5.76 7.06
N GLY A 324 -52.72 6.00 8.35
CA GLY A 324 -53.50 5.16 9.28
C GLY A 324 -52.95 3.73 9.37
N ARG A 325 -51.62 3.55 9.19
CA ARG A 325 -50.97 2.23 9.14
C ARG A 325 -49.93 2.08 10.25
N GLY A 326 -49.79 0.89 10.83
CA GLY A 326 -48.75 0.58 11.79
C GLY A 326 -47.36 0.38 11.14
N PRO A 327 -46.30 0.12 11.94
CA PRO A 327 -44.94 -0.12 11.43
C PRO A 327 -44.90 -1.28 10.42
N GLY A 328 -44.17 -1.08 9.30
CA GLY A 328 -44.06 -2.10 8.27
C GLY A 328 -42.97 -1.79 7.22
N SER A 329 -42.69 -2.76 6.35
CA SER A 329 -41.69 -2.68 5.28
C SER A 329 -41.97 -1.57 4.25
N TYR A 330 -43.25 -1.19 4.10
CA TYR A 330 -43.67 -0.10 3.20
C TYR A 330 -42.99 1.25 3.51
N LEU A 331 -42.61 1.49 4.77
CA LEU A 331 -41.90 2.72 5.16
C LEU A 331 -40.57 2.87 4.40
N LYS A 332 -39.85 1.77 4.16
CA LYS A 332 -38.60 1.81 3.39
C LYS A 332 -38.86 2.23 1.94
N GLU A 333 -39.91 1.74 1.35
CA GLU A 333 -40.31 2.08 -0.02
C GLU A 333 -40.72 3.55 -0.15
N ILE A 334 -41.55 4.02 0.78
CA ILE A 334 -42.01 5.43 0.84
C ILE A 334 -40.81 6.37 1.04
N TYR A 335 -39.88 6.08 1.97
CA TYR A 335 -38.69 6.90 2.15
C TYR A 335 -37.84 6.96 0.88
N GLY A 336 -37.59 5.83 0.22
CA GLY A 336 -36.83 5.80 -1.01
C GLY A 336 -37.47 6.55 -2.18
N ASP A 337 -38.81 6.66 -2.17
CA ASP A 337 -39.55 7.49 -3.13
C ASP A 337 -39.43 8.98 -2.78
N ILE A 338 -39.66 9.35 -1.52
CA ILE A 338 -39.50 10.73 -1.03
C ILE A 338 -38.12 11.27 -1.31
N GLU A 339 -37.07 10.50 -1.00
CA GLU A 339 -35.68 10.85 -1.30
C GLU A 339 -35.48 11.23 -2.77
N ARG A 340 -36.00 10.41 -3.69
CA ARG A 340 -35.94 10.69 -5.14
C ARG A 340 -36.73 11.95 -5.53
N GLN A 341 -37.91 12.16 -4.97
CA GLN A 341 -38.72 13.34 -5.31
C GLN A 341 -38.10 14.64 -4.80
N ILE A 342 -37.53 14.63 -3.58
CA ILE A 342 -36.85 15.80 -3.02
C ILE A 342 -35.59 16.11 -3.83
N LEU A 343 -34.73 15.10 -4.10
CA LEU A 343 -33.49 15.30 -4.84
C LEU A 343 -33.70 15.70 -6.29
N SER A 344 -34.85 15.32 -6.88
CA SER A 344 -35.24 15.79 -8.22
C SER A 344 -35.92 17.16 -8.23
N GLY A 345 -36.14 17.79 -7.05
CA GLY A 345 -36.82 19.07 -6.91
C GLY A 345 -38.32 19.03 -7.13
N ARG A 346 -38.92 17.83 -7.24
CA ARG A 346 -40.37 17.68 -7.48
C ARG A 346 -41.19 17.87 -6.20
N VAL A 347 -40.61 17.56 -5.05
CA VAL A 347 -41.24 17.78 -3.73
C VAL A 347 -40.29 18.64 -2.91
N VAL A 348 -40.80 19.72 -2.34
CA VAL A 348 -40.05 20.57 -1.42
C VAL A 348 -39.84 19.82 -0.11
N ASN A 349 -38.62 19.91 0.46
CA ASN A 349 -38.30 19.25 1.74
C ASN A 349 -38.92 20.02 2.93
N GLU A 350 -40.24 20.00 2.98
CA GLU A 350 -41.08 20.55 4.05
C GLU A 350 -42.12 19.51 4.43
N LYS A 351 -42.32 19.29 5.71
CA LYS A 351 -43.24 18.28 6.25
C LYS A 351 -44.62 18.30 5.60
N SER A 352 -45.21 19.48 5.43
CA SER A 352 -46.55 19.65 4.83
C SER A 352 -46.57 19.16 3.38
N ARG A 353 -45.58 19.50 2.58
CA ARG A 353 -45.48 19.14 1.17
C ARG A 353 -45.20 17.65 0.98
N ILE A 354 -44.35 17.08 1.86
CA ILE A 354 -44.08 15.65 1.85
C ILE A 354 -45.35 14.87 2.21
N LEU A 355 -46.09 15.27 3.22
CA LEU A 355 -47.36 14.62 3.60
C LEU A 355 -48.43 14.72 2.50
N GLU A 356 -48.56 15.89 1.86
CA GLU A 356 -49.45 16.07 0.71
C GLU A 356 -49.14 15.08 -0.41
N TYR A 357 -47.86 14.95 -0.75
CA TYR A 357 -47.36 13.97 -1.75
C TYR A 357 -47.67 12.52 -1.35
N ILE A 358 -47.40 12.14 -0.09
CA ILE A 358 -47.61 10.76 0.40
C ILE A 358 -49.12 10.43 0.33
N CYS A 359 -49.99 11.29 0.85
CA CYS A 359 -51.46 11.07 0.86
C CYS A 359 -52.07 11.02 -0.56
N SER A 360 -51.42 11.69 -1.54
CA SER A 360 -51.90 11.65 -2.92
C SER A 360 -51.54 10.37 -3.67
N LYS A 361 -50.50 9.67 -3.20
CA LYS A 361 -49.92 8.53 -3.93
C LYS A 361 -50.16 7.17 -3.27
N TYR A 362 -50.20 7.12 -1.94
CA TYR A 362 -50.27 5.90 -1.15
C TYR A 362 -51.58 5.77 -0.36
#